data_54fd73624da7b35220c41ab9411a8fe2
#
_entry.id   54fd73624da7b35220c41ab9411a8fe2
#
_cell.length_a   1.000
_cell.length_b   1.000
_cell.length_c   1.000
_cell.angle_alpha   90.00
_cell.angle_beta   90.00
_cell.angle_gamma   90.00
#
_symmetry.space_group_name_H-M   'P 1'
#
loop_
_entity.id
_entity.type
_entity.pdbx_description
1 polymer ?
#
loop_
_entity_poly.entity_id
_entity_poly.type
_entity_poly.pdbx_seq_one_letter_code
_entity_poly.pdbx_strand_id
1 'polypeptide(L)'
;MRRLLAFLLLLLAALPASAQPRLITDLSQSRIDISYRFAGAELLIFGAIQYPGGRAPAELPGIAVILRGPAEPLTVRLKQRVAGIWVNTEALRFESAPGFYAVATTKPVRDLLDERNAAIYEIGLAHLQLSPATAADPETTKRFQDGLVGLRVREALFVEQPYGVQVTDNVLYRARIPIPSAVPVGNYQAEIYLIENGEVRARSTAPIIIDKSGFERGVYVFANEYSFLYGLVAVALALFLGWLAGAVGRLREG
;
A
#
# COMPACT_ATOMS: atom_id res chain seq x y z
N MET A 1 48.40 -34.17 17.88
CA MET A 1 47.71 -32.90 18.06
C MET A 1 47.16 -32.28 16.76
N ARG A 2 47.95 -32.09 15.69
CA ARG A 2 47.49 -31.48 14.43
C ARG A 2 46.32 -32.24 13.73
N ARG A 3 46.31 -33.59 13.77
CA ARG A 3 45.23 -34.41 13.17
C ARG A 3 43.91 -34.34 13.99
N LEU A 4 44.01 -34.22 15.32
CA LEU A 4 42.84 -34.03 16.19
C LEU A 4 42.22 -32.62 16.02
N LEU A 5 43.05 -31.59 15.84
CA LEU A 5 42.59 -30.22 15.56
C LEU A 5 41.87 -30.13 14.18
N ALA A 6 42.42 -30.85 13.16
CA ALA A 6 41.80 -30.90 11.84
C ALA A 6 40.43 -31.62 11.86
N PHE A 7 40.32 -32.70 12.64
CA PHE A 7 39.06 -33.43 12.81
C PHE A 7 38.02 -32.61 13.58
N LEU A 8 38.43 -31.87 14.59
CA LEU A 8 37.59 -30.97 15.36
C LEU A 8 37.09 -29.78 14.50
N LEU A 9 37.95 -29.21 13.64
CA LEU A 9 37.58 -28.19 12.66
C LEU A 9 36.60 -28.70 11.59
N LEU A 10 36.77 -29.96 11.13
CA LEU A 10 35.85 -30.60 10.20
C LEU A 10 34.48 -30.87 10.85
N LEU A 11 34.45 -31.25 12.13
CA LEU A 11 33.21 -31.45 12.89
C LEU A 11 32.48 -30.12 13.14
N LEU A 12 33.20 -29.03 13.37
CA LEU A 12 32.61 -27.66 13.51
C LEU A 12 32.04 -27.16 12.18
N ALA A 13 32.60 -27.53 11.02
CA ALA A 13 32.11 -27.18 9.70
C ALA A 13 30.85 -27.96 9.28
N ALA A 14 30.50 -29.02 9.99
CA ALA A 14 29.34 -29.89 9.73
C ALA A 14 28.06 -29.43 10.50
N LEU A 15 28.07 -28.26 11.14
CA LEU A 15 26.84 -27.70 11.71
C LEU A 15 25.83 -27.44 10.59
N PRO A 16 24.64 -28.08 10.63
CA PRO A 16 23.63 -27.85 9.62
C PRO A 16 23.27 -26.36 9.62
N ALA A 17 23.52 -25.68 8.53
CA ALA A 17 22.97 -24.35 8.30
C ALA A 17 21.46 -24.49 8.42
N SER A 18 20.86 -23.91 9.45
CA SER A 18 19.40 -23.87 9.60
C SER A 18 18.83 -23.13 8.39
N ALA A 19 18.41 -23.90 7.38
CA ALA A 19 17.77 -23.32 6.22
C ALA A 19 16.47 -22.65 6.68
N GLN A 20 16.33 -21.37 6.38
CA GLN A 20 15.13 -20.60 6.73
C GLN A 20 14.02 -20.85 5.70
N PRO A 21 12.75 -20.83 6.11
CA PRO A 21 11.64 -20.91 5.17
C PRO A 21 11.68 -19.72 4.19
N ARG A 22 11.22 -19.95 2.94
CA ARG A 22 11.11 -18.92 1.90
C ARG A 22 9.66 -18.72 1.50
N LEU A 23 9.31 -17.48 1.21
CA LEU A 23 8.03 -17.13 0.61
C LEU A 23 8.21 -16.98 -0.91
N ILE A 24 7.36 -17.66 -1.65
CA ILE A 24 7.19 -17.48 -3.10
C ILE A 24 5.85 -16.80 -3.26
N THR A 25 5.84 -15.59 -3.81
CA THR A 25 4.65 -14.74 -3.91
C THR A 25 4.36 -14.40 -5.35
N ASP A 26 3.09 -14.41 -5.71
CA ASP A 26 2.60 -13.91 -6.99
C ASP A 26 1.31 -13.09 -6.78
N LEU A 27 0.92 -12.34 -7.80
CA LEU A 27 -0.21 -11.43 -7.81
C LEU A 27 -1.14 -11.78 -8.96
N SER A 28 -2.45 -11.65 -8.76
CA SER A 28 -3.42 -11.83 -9.86
C SER A 28 -3.20 -10.83 -11.00
N GLN A 29 -2.65 -9.66 -10.67
CA GLN A 29 -2.29 -8.62 -11.63
C GLN A 29 -1.20 -7.72 -11.03
N SER A 30 -0.22 -7.36 -11.85
CA SER A 30 0.87 -6.44 -11.47
C SER A 30 0.55 -4.97 -11.80
N ARG A 31 -0.56 -4.73 -12.51
CA ARG A 31 -1.06 -3.41 -12.88
C ARG A 31 -2.56 -3.33 -12.72
N ILE A 32 -3.04 -2.24 -12.14
CA ILE A 32 -4.46 -1.90 -12.00
C ILE A 32 -4.68 -0.58 -12.73
N ASP A 33 -5.57 -0.61 -13.73
CA ASP A 33 -5.90 0.55 -14.53
C ASP A 33 -7.18 1.22 -14.01
N ILE A 34 -7.06 2.48 -13.58
CA ILE A 34 -8.17 3.30 -13.11
C ILE A 34 -8.74 4.11 -14.30
N SER A 35 -9.97 3.81 -14.70
CA SER A 35 -10.75 4.63 -15.64
C SER A 35 -11.80 5.47 -14.90
N TYR A 36 -12.44 6.40 -15.58
CA TYR A 36 -13.50 7.23 -14.97
C TYR A 36 -14.70 6.41 -14.44
N ARG A 37 -14.89 5.18 -14.89
CA ARG A 37 -15.91 4.24 -14.41
C ARG A 37 -15.41 3.27 -13.35
N PHE A 38 -14.17 3.46 -12.86
CA PHE A 38 -13.60 2.57 -11.89
C PHE A 38 -14.36 2.65 -10.56
N ALA A 39 -15.05 1.58 -10.21
CA ALA A 39 -15.82 1.45 -8.98
C ALA A 39 -15.03 0.79 -7.84
N GLY A 40 -13.78 0.42 -8.10
CA GLY A 40 -12.91 -0.37 -7.25
C GLY A 40 -12.51 -1.69 -7.91
N ALA A 41 -11.51 -2.35 -7.34
CA ALA A 41 -11.03 -3.67 -7.75
C ALA A 41 -10.74 -4.55 -6.53
N GLU A 42 -10.54 -5.82 -6.76
CA GLU A 42 -10.01 -6.74 -5.77
C GLU A 42 -8.68 -7.29 -6.26
N LEU A 43 -7.62 -7.11 -5.48
CA LEU A 43 -6.32 -7.67 -5.74
C LEU A 43 -6.16 -8.98 -4.98
N LEU A 44 -5.95 -10.08 -5.68
CA LEU A 44 -5.60 -11.36 -5.08
C LEU A 44 -4.07 -11.48 -5.01
N ILE A 45 -3.56 -11.61 -3.78
CA ILE A 45 -2.16 -11.88 -3.46
C ILE A 45 -2.08 -13.32 -2.97
N PHE A 46 -1.24 -14.13 -3.58
CA PHE A 46 -1.15 -15.54 -3.26
C PHE A 46 0.27 -16.06 -3.39
N GLY A 47 0.52 -17.24 -2.86
CA GLY A 47 1.84 -17.83 -2.95
C GLY A 47 1.98 -19.11 -2.14
N ALA A 48 3.24 -19.53 -2.01
CA ALA A 48 3.60 -20.74 -1.28
C ALA A 48 4.72 -20.48 -0.28
N ILE A 49 4.66 -21.20 0.84
CA ILE A 49 5.74 -21.26 1.83
C ILE A 49 6.60 -22.47 1.49
N GLN A 50 7.86 -22.23 1.18
CA GLN A 50 8.84 -23.28 0.95
C GLN A 50 9.56 -23.56 2.28
N TYR A 51 9.20 -24.66 2.91
CA TYR A 51 9.85 -25.11 4.13
C TYR A 51 11.11 -25.91 3.86
N PRO A 52 12.16 -25.75 4.68
CA PRO A 52 13.34 -26.60 4.63
C PRO A 52 12.95 -28.07 4.84
N GLY A 53 13.46 -28.97 4.00
CA GLY A 53 13.11 -30.39 4.07
C GLY A 53 11.72 -30.75 3.54
N GLY A 54 10.98 -29.80 2.95
CA GLY A 54 9.70 -30.04 2.25
C GLY A 54 8.53 -30.44 3.15
N ARG A 55 8.65 -30.29 4.49
CA ARG A 55 7.59 -30.64 5.44
C ARG A 55 7.05 -29.38 6.12
N ALA A 56 5.77 -29.11 5.91
CA ALA A 56 5.08 -28.02 6.60
C ALA A 56 4.87 -28.36 8.09
N PRO A 57 4.96 -27.36 8.99
CA PRO A 57 4.57 -27.50 10.39
C PRO A 57 3.09 -27.91 10.55
N ALA A 58 2.75 -28.57 11.66
CA ALA A 58 1.38 -28.94 11.95
C ALA A 58 0.52 -27.72 12.34
N GLU A 59 1.14 -26.69 12.91
CA GLU A 59 0.48 -25.45 13.29
C GLU A 59 0.25 -24.55 12.08
N LEU A 60 -0.87 -23.80 12.12
CA LEU A 60 -1.18 -22.80 11.09
C LEU A 60 -0.12 -21.68 11.11
N PRO A 61 0.59 -21.44 9.99
CA PRO A 61 1.59 -20.40 9.93
C PRO A 61 0.97 -19.02 10.10
N GLY A 62 1.66 -18.15 10.83
CA GLY A 62 1.32 -16.74 10.91
C GLY A 62 1.71 -16.06 9.60
N ILE A 63 0.76 -15.47 8.89
CA ILE A 63 1.04 -14.69 7.69
C ILE A 63 0.38 -13.32 7.82
N ALA A 64 1.16 -12.28 7.50
CA ALA A 64 0.68 -10.93 7.30
C ALA A 64 0.96 -10.52 5.85
N VAL A 65 -0.04 -10.03 5.16
CA VAL A 65 0.02 -9.48 3.81
C VAL A 65 -0.32 -8.00 3.91
N ILE A 66 0.61 -7.15 3.52
CA ILE A 66 0.46 -5.69 3.54
C ILE A 66 0.50 -5.19 2.11
N LEU A 67 -0.42 -4.31 1.75
CA LEU A 67 -0.36 -3.52 0.53
C LEU A 67 -0.20 -2.06 0.90
N ARG A 68 0.94 -1.49 0.53
CA ARG A 68 1.30 -0.10 0.82
C ARG A 68 1.33 0.72 -0.47
N GLY A 69 0.61 1.83 -0.48
CA GLY A 69 0.61 2.80 -1.56
C GLY A 69 1.75 3.81 -1.47
N PRO A 70 1.84 4.73 -2.44
CA PRO A 70 2.84 5.79 -2.45
C PRO A 70 2.72 6.65 -1.20
N ALA A 71 3.87 7.06 -0.66
CA ALA A 71 3.92 7.99 0.46
C ALA A 71 3.69 9.43 -0.03
N GLU A 72 2.88 10.19 0.69
CA GLU A 72 2.56 11.57 0.37
C GLU A 72 2.56 12.45 1.62
N PRO A 73 2.91 13.74 1.50
CA PRO A 73 2.80 14.68 2.60
C PRO A 73 1.33 15.02 2.85
N LEU A 74 0.89 14.89 4.10
CA LEU A 74 -0.50 15.16 4.50
C LEU A 74 -0.57 16.17 5.64
N THR A 75 -1.58 17.05 5.60
CA THR A 75 -1.88 17.99 6.69
C THR A 75 -3.23 17.65 7.29
N VAL A 76 -3.22 17.26 8.55
CA VAL A 76 -4.44 17.02 9.35
C VAL A 76 -4.78 18.31 10.10
N ARG A 77 -6.05 18.69 10.07
CA ARG A 77 -6.56 19.90 10.74
C ARG A 77 -7.67 19.53 11.71
N LEU A 78 -7.55 20.05 12.94
CA LEU A 78 -8.59 19.92 13.94
C LEU A 78 -9.61 21.05 13.76
N LYS A 79 -10.87 20.67 13.54
CA LYS A 79 -11.99 21.62 13.52
C LYS A 79 -12.64 21.69 14.90
N GLN A 80 -12.83 22.91 15.38
CA GLN A 80 -13.55 23.17 16.63
C GLN A 80 -14.62 24.24 16.41
N ARG A 81 -15.66 24.19 17.23
CA ARG A 81 -16.72 25.20 17.18
C ARG A 81 -16.38 26.37 18.09
N VAL A 82 -16.08 27.52 17.49
CA VAL A 82 -15.77 28.77 18.21
C VAL A 82 -16.84 29.81 17.87
N ALA A 83 -17.48 30.34 18.88
CA ALA A 83 -18.58 31.32 18.71
C ALA A 83 -19.68 30.89 17.73
N GLY A 84 -19.98 29.57 17.69
CA GLY A 84 -21.04 29.02 16.84
C GLY A 84 -20.60 28.59 15.43
N ILE A 85 -19.41 28.94 14.97
CA ILE A 85 -18.85 28.56 13.66
C ILE A 85 -17.73 27.51 13.77
N TRP A 86 -17.58 26.68 12.74
CA TRP A 86 -16.51 25.70 12.67
C TRP A 86 -15.25 26.34 12.08
N VAL A 87 -14.16 26.35 12.88
CA VAL A 87 -12.85 26.87 12.47
C VAL A 87 -11.77 25.82 12.64
N ASN A 88 -10.72 25.89 11.82
CA ASN A 88 -9.53 25.07 12.00
C ASN A 88 -8.66 25.72 13.10
N THR A 89 -8.57 25.10 14.26
CA THR A 89 -7.83 25.63 15.43
C THR A 89 -6.40 25.13 15.49
N GLU A 90 -6.17 23.91 15.06
CA GLU A 90 -4.86 23.28 15.08
C GLU A 90 -4.60 22.53 13.78
N ALA A 91 -3.33 22.38 13.40
CA ALA A 91 -2.92 21.59 12.24
C ALA A 91 -1.58 20.90 12.52
N LEU A 92 -1.44 19.66 12.08
CA LEU A 92 -0.17 18.94 12.08
C LEU A 92 0.06 18.37 10.68
N ARG A 93 1.26 18.63 10.15
CA ARG A 93 1.69 18.09 8.86
C ARG A 93 2.54 16.84 9.11
N PHE A 94 2.24 15.78 8.38
CA PHE A 94 3.04 14.58 8.27
C PHE A 94 3.81 14.62 6.96
N GLU A 95 5.12 14.33 6.98
CA GLU A 95 5.96 14.39 5.78
C GLU A 95 5.75 13.19 4.87
N SER A 96 5.50 12.04 5.50
CA SER A 96 5.38 10.77 4.79
C SER A 96 4.28 9.94 5.45
N ALA A 97 3.13 9.89 4.79
CA ALA A 97 2.05 8.99 5.16
C ALA A 97 1.68 8.16 3.93
N PRO A 98 1.43 6.85 4.05
CA PRO A 98 1.00 6.06 2.90
C PRO A 98 -0.36 6.59 2.42
N GLY A 99 -0.50 6.83 1.11
CA GLY A 99 -1.77 7.22 0.51
C GLY A 99 -2.82 6.10 0.57
N PHE A 100 -2.34 4.85 0.66
CA PHE A 100 -3.14 3.65 0.89
C PHE A 100 -2.36 2.65 1.75
N TYR A 101 -3.07 1.99 2.68
CA TYR A 101 -2.50 0.92 3.49
C TYR A 101 -3.57 -0.14 3.77
N ALA A 102 -3.30 -1.37 3.37
CA ALA A 102 -4.16 -2.49 3.70
C ALA A 102 -3.33 -3.62 4.30
N VAL A 103 -3.79 -4.20 5.38
CA VAL A 103 -3.17 -5.35 6.03
C VAL A 103 -4.20 -6.46 6.21
N ALA A 104 -3.88 -7.65 5.73
CA ALA A 104 -4.63 -8.88 5.96
C ALA A 104 -3.74 -9.89 6.69
N THR A 105 -4.29 -10.57 7.68
CA THR A 105 -3.52 -11.49 8.53
C THR A 105 -4.26 -12.80 8.74
N THR A 106 -3.53 -13.86 9.12
CA THR A 106 -4.12 -15.16 9.49
C THR A 106 -4.79 -15.15 10.86
N LYS A 107 -4.31 -14.28 11.77
CA LYS A 107 -4.85 -14.03 13.12
C LYS A 107 -4.73 -12.53 13.41
N PRO A 108 -5.40 -11.98 14.41
CA PRO A 108 -5.19 -10.60 14.85
C PRO A 108 -3.69 -10.31 15.08
N VAL A 109 -3.22 -9.12 14.73
CA VAL A 109 -1.78 -8.76 14.78
C VAL A 109 -1.18 -9.03 16.16
N ARG A 110 -1.90 -8.69 17.24
CA ARG A 110 -1.49 -8.93 18.62
C ARG A 110 -1.26 -10.41 18.98
N ASP A 111 -1.88 -11.33 18.23
CA ASP A 111 -1.75 -12.78 18.43
C ASP A 111 -0.66 -13.39 17.52
N LEU A 112 -0.12 -12.59 16.59
CA LEU A 112 0.95 -12.97 15.66
C LEU A 112 2.31 -12.46 16.08
N LEU A 113 2.39 -11.21 16.53
CA LEU A 113 3.62 -10.49 16.83
C LEU A 113 3.54 -9.81 18.18
N ASP A 114 4.67 -9.68 18.85
CA ASP A 114 4.80 -8.73 19.94
C ASP A 114 4.72 -7.28 19.43
N GLU A 115 4.44 -6.34 20.31
CA GLU A 115 4.25 -4.93 19.99
C GLU A 115 5.50 -4.31 19.32
N ARG A 116 6.69 -4.73 19.75
CA ARG A 116 7.96 -4.25 19.21
C ARG A 116 8.16 -4.69 17.75
N ASN A 117 7.95 -5.98 17.47
CA ASN A 117 8.08 -6.50 16.11
C ASN A 117 6.98 -5.95 15.20
N ALA A 118 5.74 -5.83 15.69
CA ALA A 118 4.66 -5.20 14.95
C ALA A 118 5.00 -3.74 14.57
N ALA A 119 5.63 -2.98 15.47
CA ALA A 119 6.07 -1.60 15.21
C ALA A 119 7.28 -1.54 14.26
N ILE A 120 8.26 -2.45 14.37
CA ILE A 120 9.43 -2.47 13.48
C ILE A 120 9.04 -2.72 12.02
N TYR A 121 8.10 -3.64 11.79
CA TYR A 121 7.62 -3.98 10.45
C TYR A 121 6.39 -3.20 10.03
N GLU A 122 5.89 -2.29 10.88
CA GLU A 122 4.66 -1.51 10.65
C GLU A 122 3.46 -2.39 10.27
N ILE A 123 3.27 -3.51 10.97
CA ILE A 123 2.19 -4.45 10.73
C ILE A 123 0.98 -4.09 11.60
N GLY A 124 -0.10 -3.66 10.95
CA GLY A 124 -1.33 -3.19 11.62
C GLY A 124 -1.45 -1.67 11.68
N LEU A 125 -2.67 -1.17 11.71
CA LEU A 125 -2.96 0.28 11.69
C LEU A 125 -2.42 1.01 12.93
N ALA A 126 -2.38 0.31 14.07
CA ALA A 126 -1.87 0.88 15.31
C ALA A 126 -0.35 1.10 15.32
N HIS A 127 0.37 0.44 14.41
CA HIS A 127 1.83 0.42 14.36
C HIS A 127 2.41 1.23 13.19
N LEU A 128 1.57 1.93 12.41
CA LEU A 128 2.03 2.81 11.35
C LEU A 128 2.89 3.95 11.90
N GLN A 129 4.09 4.10 11.36
CA GLN A 129 4.99 5.18 11.72
C GLN A 129 4.70 6.41 10.85
N LEU A 130 3.96 7.35 11.43
CA LEU A 130 3.60 8.62 10.79
C LEU A 130 4.46 9.72 11.40
N SER A 131 5.47 10.18 10.66
CA SER A 131 6.42 11.18 11.14
C SER A 131 5.89 12.60 10.95
N PRO A 132 5.72 13.38 12.03
CA PRO A 132 5.34 14.79 11.90
C PRO A 132 6.48 15.61 11.28
N ALA A 133 6.14 16.57 10.41
CA ALA A 133 7.08 17.47 9.75
C ALA A 133 7.76 18.45 10.72
N THR A 134 7.11 18.74 11.83
CA THR A 134 7.61 19.63 12.89
C THR A 134 7.51 18.91 14.23
N ALA A 135 8.44 19.21 15.12
CA ALA A 135 8.37 18.68 16.48
C ALA A 135 7.07 19.16 17.16
N ALA A 136 6.30 18.21 17.62
CA ALA A 136 5.12 18.43 18.44
C ALA A 136 5.22 17.55 19.68
N ASP A 137 4.47 17.89 20.72
CA ASP A 137 4.44 17.05 21.91
C ASP A 137 3.85 15.66 21.59
N PRO A 138 4.23 14.61 22.34
CA PRO A 138 3.80 13.24 22.05
C PRO A 138 2.28 13.04 22.07
N GLU A 139 1.57 13.74 22.97
CA GLU A 139 0.11 13.62 23.10
C GLU A 139 -0.60 14.24 21.88
N THR A 140 -0.19 15.44 21.48
CA THR A 140 -0.68 16.09 20.26
C THR A 140 -0.35 15.25 19.03
N THR A 141 0.87 14.75 18.91
CA THR A 141 1.28 13.89 17.79
C THR A 141 0.37 12.65 17.70
N LYS A 142 0.18 11.95 18.82
CA LYS A 142 -0.69 10.77 18.87
C LYS A 142 -2.14 11.09 18.50
N ARG A 143 -2.70 12.17 19.03
CA ARG A 143 -4.08 12.61 18.73
C ARG A 143 -4.26 12.84 17.22
N PHE A 144 -3.31 13.50 16.56
CA PHE A 144 -3.37 13.76 15.12
C PHE A 144 -3.12 12.49 14.29
N GLN A 145 -2.25 11.58 14.74
CA GLN A 145 -2.05 10.27 14.11
C GLN A 145 -3.33 9.43 14.17
N ASP A 146 -3.95 9.31 15.34
CA ASP A 146 -5.20 8.58 15.53
C ASP A 146 -6.32 9.21 14.67
N GLY A 147 -6.35 10.54 14.58
CA GLY A 147 -7.27 11.27 13.72
C GLY A 147 -7.07 10.98 12.23
N LEU A 148 -5.81 10.95 11.76
CA LEU A 148 -5.47 10.60 10.38
C LEU A 148 -5.87 9.16 10.05
N VAL A 149 -5.48 8.21 10.88
CA VAL A 149 -5.85 6.79 10.71
C VAL A 149 -7.39 6.65 10.67
N GLY A 150 -8.10 7.29 11.60
CA GLY A 150 -9.55 7.25 11.64
C GLY A 150 -10.23 7.87 10.40
N LEU A 151 -9.65 8.91 9.80
CA LEU A 151 -10.11 9.49 8.53
C LEU A 151 -9.91 8.51 7.38
N ARG A 152 -8.71 7.97 7.23
CA ARG A 152 -8.35 7.04 6.16
C ARG A 152 -9.14 5.74 6.22
N VAL A 153 -9.45 5.25 7.42
CA VAL A 153 -10.35 4.09 7.60
C VAL A 153 -11.77 4.40 7.09
N ARG A 154 -12.31 5.58 7.40
CA ARG A 154 -13.64 5.99 6.87
C ARG A 154 -13.68 6.15 5.35
N GLU A 155 -12.56 6.53 4.76
CA GLU A 155 -12.38 6.63 3.30
C GLU A 155 -12.08 5.28 2.64
N ALA A 156 -12.01 4.18 3.42
CA ALA A 156 -11.59 2.85 3.00
C ALA A 156 -10.17 2.82 2.36
N LEU A 157 -9.34 3.82 2.66
CA LEU A 157 -7.94 3.88 2.23
C LEU A 157 -7.00 3.16 3.19
N PHE A 158 -7.41 3.04 4.47
CA PHE A 158 -6.72 2.22 5.46
C PHE A 158 -7.64 1.07 5.89
N VAL A 159 -7.15 -0.15 5.72
CA VAL A 159 -7.95 -1.38 5.93
C VAL A 159 -7.14 -2.38 6.75
N GLU A 160 -7.75 -2.93 7.79
CA GLU A 160 -7.18 -4.05 8.54
C GLU A 160 -8.18 -5.21 8.53
N GLN A 161 -7.73 -6.38 8.06
CA GLN A 161 -8.53 -7.59 7.91
C GLN A 161 -7.92 -8.74 8.72
N PRO A 162 -8.21 -8.82 10.03
CA PRO A 162 -7.87 -10.02 10.79
C PRO A 162 -8.60 -11.22 10.18
N TYR A 163 -7.90 -12.34 10.06
CA TYR A 163 -8.37 -13.54 9.34
C TYR A 163 -8.59 -13.36 7.83
N GLY A 164 -8.05 -12.28 7.24
CA GLY A 164 -8.12 -11.99 5.80
C GLY A 164 -7.19 -12.85 4.93
N VAL A 165 -6.22 -13.54 5.54
CA VAL A 165 -5.34 -14.49 4.86
C VAL A 165 -5.86 -15.91 5.09
N GLN A 166 -6.11 -16.62 4.01
CA GLN A 166 -6.48 -18.02 4.02
C GLN A 166 -5.25 -18.87 3.70
N VAL A 167 -5.03 -19.93 4.49
CA VAL A 167 -3.92 -20.86 4.29
C VAL A 167 -4.48 -22.25 4.03
N THR A 168 -3.95 -22.93 3.03
CA THR A 168 -4.30 -24.31 2.64
C THR A 168 -3.10 -25.21 2.82
N ASP A 169 -3.30 -26.33 3.52
CA ASP A 169 -2.28 -27.36 3.81
C ASP A 169 -1.01 -26.79 4.47
N ASN A 170 -1.12 -25.67 5.18
CA ASN A 170 -0.02 -24.91 5.80
C ASN A 170 1.10 -24.52 4.82
N VAL A 171 0.85 -24.56 3.52
CA VAL A 171 1.81 -24.26 2.44
C VAL A 171 1.32 -23.12 1.56
N LEU A 172 0.08 -23.17 1.08
CA LEU A 172 -0.46 -22.17 0.16
C LEU A 172 -1.18 -21.09 0.93
N TYR A 173 -0.89 -19.83 0.63
CA TYR A 173 -1.61 -18.69 1.20
C TYR A 173 -2.25 -17.83 0.12
N ARG A 174 -3.35 -17.17 0.49
CA ARG A 174 -4.03 -16.19 -0.36
C ARG A 174 -4.70 -15.12 0.50
N ALA A 175 -4.63 -13.90 0.02
CA ALA A 175 -5.32 -12.75 0.60
C ALA A 175 -6.03 -11.96 -0.50
N ARG A 176 -7.20 -11.41 -0.19
CA ARG A 176 -7.95 -10.51 -1.09
C ARG A 176 -7.96 -9.13 -0.50
N ILE A 177 -7.35 -8.19 -1.20
CA ILE A 177 -7.26 -6.80 -0.77
C ILE A 177 -8.20 -5.96 -1.64
N PRO A 178 -9.21 -5.32 -1.04
CA PRO A 178 -10.09 -4.40 -1.76
C PRO A 178 -9.34 -3.10 -2.10
N ILE A 179 -9.41 -2.68 -3.34
CA ILE A 179 -8.86 -1.44 -3.85
C ILE A 179 -10.03 -0.48 -4.11
N PRO A 180 -10.24 0.56 -3.30
CA PRO A 180 -11.36 1.48 -3.48
C PRO A 180 -11.15 2.41 -4.68
N SER A 181 -12.23 3.05 -5.15
CA SER A 181 -12.17 3.98 -6.28
C SER A 181 -11.35 5.25 -5.99
N ALA A 182 -11.22 5.62 -4.72
CA ALA A 182 -10.47 6.80 -4.28
C ALA A 182 -8.96 6.53 -4.07
N VAL A 183 -8.48 5.32 -4.42
CA VAL A 183 -7.08 4.95 -4.23
C VAL A 183 -6.16 5.86 -5.06
N PRO A 184 -5.04 6.39 -4.49
CA PRO A 184 -4.08 7.19 -5.24
C PRO A 184 -3.40 6.38 -6.35
N VAL A 185 -3.07 7.03 -7.46
CA VAL A 185 -2.23 6.44 -8.51
C VAL A 185 -0.77 6.45 -8.07
N GLY A 186 -0.02 5.44 -8.49
CA GLY A 186 1.41 5.36 -8.19
C GLY A 186 1.93 3.93 -8.06
N ASN A 187 3.13 3.83 -7.51
CA ASN A 187 3.79 2.55 -7.25
C ASN A 187 3.38 2.02 -5.87
N TYR A 188 2.84 0.83 -5.87
CA TYR A 188 2.44 0.08 -4.69
C TYR A 188 3.40 -1.06 -4.42
N GLN A 189 3.49 -1.46 -3.18
CA GLN A 189 4.29 -2.60 -2.78
C GLN A 189 3.45 -3.55 -1.93
N ALA A 190 3.33 -4.80 -2.38
CA ALA A 190 2.82 -5.88 -1.56
C ALA A 190 3.99 -6.47 -0.77
N GLU A 191 3.85 -6.55 0.53
CA GLU A 191 4.82 -7.12 1.46
C GLU A 191 4.17 -8.28 2.19
N ILE A 192 4.79 -9.44 2.13
CA ILE A 192 4.30 -10.65 2.76
C ILE A 192 5.30 -11.10 3.80
N TYR A 193 4.82 -11.33 5.00
CA TYR A 193 5.62 -11.77 6.15
C TYR A 193 5.16 -13.12 6.64
N LEU A 194 6.09 -14.05 6.78
CA LEU A 194 5.89 -15.30 7.52
C LEU A 194 6.34 -15.08 8.95
N ILE A 195 5.45 -15.36 9.89
CA ILE A 195 5.63 -15.11 11.31
C ILE A 195 5.53 -16.43 12.06
N GLU A 196 6.55 -16.74 12.84
CA GLU A 196 6.60 -17.91 13.71
C GLU A 196 7.12 -17.52 15.09
N ASN A 197 6.41 -17.92 16.12
CA ASN A 197 6.76 -17.62 17.52
C ASN A 197 6.96 -16.11 17.82
N GLY A 198 6.15 -15.26 17.22
CA GLY A 198 6.23 -13.80 17.42
C GLY A 198 7.35 -13.10 16.65
N GLU A 199 8.07 -13.80 15.78
CA GLU A 199 9.16 -13.24 14.98
C GLU A 199 8.92 -13.41 13.49
N VAL A 200 9.39 -12.44 12.70
CA VAL A 200 9.38 -12.54 11.24
C VAL A 200 10.50 -13.47 10.78
N ARG A 201 10.14 -14.59 10.16
CA ARG A 201 11.07 -15.60 9.65
C ARG A 201 11.41 -15.45 8.18
N ALA A 202 10.47 -14.98 7.39
CA ALA A 202 10.68 -14.71 5.96
C ALA A 202 9.86 -13.51 5.52
N ARG A 203 10.37 -12.81 4.50
CA ARG A 203 9.69 -11.69 3.84
C ARG A 203 9.76 -11.88 2.32
N SER A 204 8.68 -11.53 1.64
CA SER A 204 8.63 -11.42 0.18
C SER A 204 7.99 -10.09 -0.19
N THR A 205 8.40 -9.50 -1.31
CA THR A 205 7.84 -8.25 -1.81
C THR A 205 7.52 -8.35 -3.29
N ALA A 206 6.39 -7.77 -3.70
CA ALA A 206 5.99 -7.71 -5.09
C ALA A 206 5.48 -6.30 -5.44
N PRO A 207 6.00 -5.67 -6.50
CA PRO A 207 5.57 -4.35 -6.94
C PRO A 207 4.24 -4.42 -7.70
N ILE A 208 3.42 -3.37 -7.53
CA ILE A 208 2.15 -3.20 -8.25
C ILE A 208 2.08 -1.75 -8.71
N ILE A 209 1.58 -1.54 -9.92
CA ILE A 209 1.38 -0.20 -10.47
C ILE A 209 -0.12 0.06 -10.54
N ILE A 210 -0.56 1.15 -9.91
CA ILE A 210 -1.92 1.66 -10.07
C ILE A 210 -1.82 2.95 -10.88
N ASP A 211 -2.45 2.98 -12.05
CA ASP A 211 -2.29 4.10 -13.00
C ASP A 211 -3.64 4.44 -13.66
N LYS A 212 -3.74 5.66 -14.18
CA LYS A 212 -4.91 6.06 -14.98
C LYS A 212 -4.85 5.41 -16.35
N SER A 213 -5.99 4.96 -16.85
CA SER A 213 -6.12 4.36 -18.17
C SER A 213 -7.16 5.08 -19.04
N GLY A 214 -7.12 4.80 -20.34
CA GLY A 214 -8.07 5.32 -21.30
C GLY A 214 -7.76 6.73 -21.82
N PHE A 215 -8.80 7.44 -22.27
CA PHE A 215 -8.69 8.76 -22.88
C PHE A 215 -8.01 9.79 -21.96
N GLU A 216 -8.29 9.74 -20.65
CA GLU A 216 -7.72 10.66 -19.66
C GLU A 216 -6.18 10.55 -19.61
N ARG A 217 -5.65 9.33 -19.68
CA ARG A 217 -4.21 9.12 -19.75
C ARG A 217 -3.62 9.69 -21.04
N GLY A 218 -4.31 9.48 -22.19
CA GLY A 218 -3.89 10.04 -23.47
C GLY A 218 -3.83 11.56 -23.43
N VAL A 219 -4.85 12.22 -22.89
CA VAL A 219 -4.89 13.67 -22.71
C VAL A 219 -3.81 14.14 -21.73
N TYR A 220 -3.63 13.43 -20.61
CA TYR A 220 -2.61 13.78 -19.62
C TYR A 220 -1.19 13.68 -20.20
N VAL A 221 -0.86 12.57 -20.85
CA VAL A 221 0.45 12.38 -21.51
C VAL A 221 0.65 13.46 -22.59
N PHE A 222 -0.34 13.68 -23.45
CA PHE A 222 -0.26 14.68 -24.51
C PHE A 222 -0.10 16.10 -23.96
N ALA A 223 -0.78 16.45 -22.85
CA ALA A 223 -0.64 17.75 -22.22
C ALA A 223 0.72 17.97 -21.53
N ASN A 224 1.34 16.91 -20.97
CA ASN A 224 2.59 17.04 -20.21
C ASN A 224 3.84 16.77 -21.05
N GLU A 225 3.83 15.77 -21.94
CA GLU A 225 4.98 15.41 -22.76
C GLU A 225 5.05 16.26 -24.04
N TYR A 226 3.88 16.65 -24.59
CA TYR A 226 3.75 17.43 -25.82
C TYR A 226 3.00 18.74 -25.58
N SER A 227 3.32 19.45 -24.50
CA SER A 227 2.58 20.64 -24.03
C SER A 227 2.41 21.73 -25.08
N PHE A 228 3.43 21.96 -25.93
CA PHE A 228 3.36 22.91 -27.05
C PHE A 228 2.32 22.48 -28.09
N LEU A 229 2.33 21.22 -28.51
CA LEU A 229 1.36 20.67 -29.47
C LEU A 229 -0.04 20.67 -28.88
N TYR A 230 -0.18 20.32 -27.61
CA TYR A 230 -1.46 20.37 -26.89
C TYR A 230 -2.05 21.79 -26.91
N GLY A 231 -1.25 22.82 -26.61
CA GLY A 231 -1.66 24.21 -26.66
C GLY A 231 -2.08 24.65 -28.09
N LEU A 232 -1.33 24.23 -29.10
CA LEU A 232 -1.64 24.54 -30.50
C LEU A 232 -2.94 23.91 -30.96
N VAL A 233 -3.19 22.64 -30.60
CA VAL A 233 -4.45 21.92 -30.88
C VAL A 233 -5.62 22.60 -30.16
N ALA A 234 -5.45 23.00 -28.89
CA ALA A 234 -6.50 23.69 -28.13
C ALA A 234 -6.89 25.03 -28.79
N VAL A 235 -5.91 25.83 -29.22
CA VAL A 235 -6.16 27.09 -29.95
C VAL A 235 -6.87 26.84 -31.28
N ALA A 236 -6.39 25.85 -32.06
CA ALA A 236 -7.00 25.49 -33.35
C ALA A 236 -8.46 25.05 -33.19
N LEU A 237 -8.75 24.23 -32.16
CA LEU A 237 -10.12 23.82 -31.83
C LEU A 237 -11.00 25.01 -31.42
N ALA A 238 -10.48 25.93 -30.61
CA ALA A 238 -11.25 27.11 -30.19
C ALA A 238 -11.59 28.00 -31.39
N LEU A 239 -10.63 28.26 -32.30
CA LEU A 239 -10.86 29.02 -33.53
C LEU A 239 -11.87 28.32 -34.45
N PHE A 240 -11.75 27.00 -34.63
CA PHE A 240 -12.67 26.21 -35.44
C PHE A 240 -14.11 26.25 -34.90
N LEU A 241 -14.26 26.05 -33.58
CA LEU A 241 -15.58 26.11 -32.94
C LEU A 241 -16.20 27.52 -33.03
N GLY A 242 -15.36 28.57 -32.83
CA GLY A 242 -15.80 29.95 -32.99
C GLY A 242 -16.26 30.27 -34.44
N TRP A 243 -15.51 29.80 -35.44
CA TRP A 243 -15.88 29.94 -36.84
C TRP A 243 -17.16 29.17 -37.15
N LEU A 244 -17.31 27.92 -36.67
CA LEU A 244 -18.49 27.10 -36.85
C LEU A 244 -19.73 27.75 -36.23
N ALA A 245 -19.63 28.29 -35.01
CA ALA A 245 -20.72 29.00 -34.36
C ALA A 245 -21.16 30.23 -35.16
N GLY A 246 -20.19 30.99 -35.68
CA GLY A 246 -20.47 32.15 -36.53
C GLY A 246 -21.09 31.77 -37.87
N ALA A 247 -20.72 30.62 -38.46
CA ALA A 247 -21.33 30.12 -39.69
C ALA A 247 -22.78 29.68 -39.49
N VAL A 248 -23.05 28.94 -38.39
CA VAL A 248 -24.42 28.49 -38.02
C VAL A 248 -25.32 29.68 -37.67
N GLY A 249 -24.78 30.70 -36.97
CA GLY A 249 -25.54 31.91 -36.68
C GLY A 249 -26.02 32.62 -37.93
N ARG A 250 -25.16 32.77 -38.94
CA ARG A 250 -25.53 33.38 -40.25
C ARG A 250 -26.54 32.59 -41.04
N LEU A 251 -26.60 31.27 -40.92
CA LEU A 251 -27.62 30.42 -41.56
C LEU A 251 -29.01 30.49 -40.90
N ARG A 252 -29.09 31.00 -39.68
CA ARG A 252 -30.37 31.19 -38.95
C ARG A 252 -31.00 32.56 -39.14
N GLU A 253 -30.23 33.55 -39.59
CA GLU A 253 -30.69 34.93 -39.81
C GLU A 253 -31.09 35.21 -41.29
N GLY A 254 -30.91 34.25 -42.21
CA GLY A 254 -31.37 34.28 -43.60
C GLY A 254 -32.58 33.33 -43.82
#